data_de301aeef284b67b7870e255225e93f2
#
_entry.id   de301aeef284b67b7870e255225e93f2
#
_cell.length_a   1.000
_cell.length_b   1.000
_cell.length_c   1.000
_cell.angle_alpha   90.00
_cell.angle_beta   90.00
_cell.angle_gamma   90.00
#
_symmetry.space_group_name_H-M   'P 1'
#
loop_
_entity.id
_entity.type
_entity.pdbx_description
1 polymer ?
#
loop_
_entity_poly.entity_id
_entity_poly.type
_entity_poly.pdbx_seq_one_letter_code
_entity_poly.pdbx_strand_id
1 'polypeptide(L)'
;LAASAPKVLRGKIEVRGCGILDIPYEESVSIRLVIDLVLRGDVPRVPEPASCDIAGWVLPLYRLHAFDASCPAKVRSVAMRLD
;
A
#
# COMPACT_ATOMS: atom_id res chain seq x y z
N LEU A 1 12.19 -7.91 -3.46
CA LEU A 1 11.26 -8.33 -2.42
C LEU A 1 9.89 -8.61 -3.04
N ALA A 2 9.39 -9.81 -2.85
CA ALA A 2 8.14 -10.25 -3.44
C ALA A 2 7.07 -10.52 -2.37
N ALA A 3 5.81 -10.36 -2.75
CA ALA A 3 4.67 -10.69 -1.91
C ALA A 3 3.68 -11.55 -2.68
N SER A 4 3.01 -12.42 -1.96
CA SER A 4 1.94 -13.25 -2.51
C SER A 4 0.90 -13.51 -1.43
N ALA A 5 -0.35 -13.73 -1.85
CA ALA A 5 -1.40 -14.11 -0.93
C ALA A 5 -1.25 -15.60 -0.54
N PRO A 6 -1.64 -15.97 0.69
CA PRO A 6 -1.80 -17.38 1.04
C PRO A 6 -2.74 -18.05 0.05
N LYS A 7 -2.45 -19.31 -0.28
CA LYS A 7 -3.15 -20.03 -1.34
C LYS A 7 -4.67 -20.02 -1.18
N VAL A 8 -5.15 -20.19 0.05
CA VAL A 8 -6.60 -20.23 0.34
C VAL A 8 -7.29 -18.86 0.25
N LEU A 9 -6.51 -17.76 0.21
CA LEU A 9 -7.05 -16.38 0.16
C LEU A 9 -6.87 -15.73 -1.21
N ARG A 10 -6.27 -16.42 -2.16
CA ARG A 10 -6.03 -15.86 -3.50
C ARG A 10 -7.34 -15.51 -4.17
N GLY A 11 -7.39 -14.31 -4.76
CA GLY A 11 -8.56 -13.80 -5.44
C GLY A 11 -9.71 -13.40 -4.54
N LYS A 12 -9.47 -13.27 -3.22
CA LYS A 12 -10.50 -12.90 -2.24
C LYS A 12 -10.18 -11.57 -1.59
N ILE A 13 -11.20 -10.75 -1.40
CA ILE A 13 -11.12 -9.52 -0.62
C ILE A 13 -12.36 -9.38 0.24
N GLU A 14 -12.17 -9.04 1.52
CA GLU A 14 -13.29 -8.70 2.38
C GLU A 14 -13.59 -7.21 2.26
N VAL A 15 -14.83 -6.89 1.92
CA VAL A 15 -15.33 -5.53 1.94
C VAL A 15 -16.38 -5.45 3.03
N ARG A 16 -16.09 -4.70 4.07
CA ARG A 16 -16.99 -4.59 5.22
C ARG A 16 -18.36 -4.08 4.78
N GLY A 17 -19.41 -4.79 5.16
CA GLY A 17 -20.77 -4.51 4.75
C GLY A 17 -21.18 -5.20 3.44
N CYS A 18 -20.25 -5.70 2.66
CA CYS A 18 -20.51 -6.38 1.39
C CYS A 18 -20.20 -7.88 1.43
N GLY A 19 -19.24 -8.27 2.27
CA GLY A 19 -18.81 -9.66 2.39
C GLY A 19 -17.48 -9.93 1.70
N ILE A 20 -17.24 -11.20 1.41
CA ILE A 20 -16.03 -11.64 0.73
C ILE A 20 -16.31 -11.71 -0.77
N LEU A 21 -15.56 -10.92 -1.54
CA LEU A 21 -15.73 -10.78 -2.98
C LEU A 21 -14.59 -11.47 -3.72
N ASP A 22 -14.88 -11.97 -4.91
CA ASP A 22 -13.86 -12.48 -5.82
C ASP A 22 -13.31 -11.35 -6.67
N ILE A 23 -11.99 -11.27 -6.76
CA ILE A 23 -11.30 -10.25 -7.55
C ILE A 23 -10.16 -10.88 -8.36
N PRO A 24 -9.76 -10.26 -9.47
CA PRO A 24 -8.52 -10.63 -10.15
C PRO A 24 -7.33 -10.46 -9.20
N TYR A 25 -6.32 -11.32 -9.33
CA TYR A 25 -5.15 -11.28 -8.48
C TYR A 25 -3.90 -11.72 -9.24
N GLU A 26 -2.74 -11.35 -8.68
CA GLU A 26 -1.44 -11.84 -9.14
C GLU A 26 -0.92 -12.88 -8.16
N GLU A 27 -0.25 -13.92 -8.67
CA GLU A 27 0.33 -14.94 -7.80
C GLU A 27 1.51 -14.42 -6.99
N SER A 28 2.28 -13.52 -7.58
CA SER A 28 3.43 -12.88 -6.93
C SER A 28 3.65 -11.49 -7.52
N VAL A 29 3.96 -10.55 -6.66
CA VAL A 29 4.26 -9.18 -7.08
C VAL A 29 5.52 -8.69 -6.37
N SER A 30 6.27 -7.81 -7.05
CA SER A 30 7.38 -7.10 -6.42
C SER A 30 6.84 -5.97 -5.56
N ILE A 31 7.30 -5.90 -4.31
CA ILE A 31 6.99 -4.76 -3.44
C ILE A 31 7.92 -3.62 -3.82
N ARG A 32 7.34 -2.43 -4.07
CA ARG A 32 8.08 -1.28 -4.56
C ARG A 32 7.88 -0.02 -3.72
N LEU A 33 6.96 -0.06 -2.76
CA LEU A 33 6.53 1.10 -2.02
C LEU A 33 6.02 0.67 -0.65
N VAL A 34 6.29 1.48 0.36
CA VAL A 34 5.72 1.33 1.69
C VAL A 34 4.87 2.55 2.01
N ILE A 35 3.63 2.33 2.38
CA ILE A 35 2.74 3.36 2.89
C ILE A 35 2.55 3.10 4.39
N ASP A 36 3.00 4.04 5.21
CA ASP A 36 2.77 4.02 6.65
C ASP A 36 1.47 4.77 6.93
N LEU A 37 0.49 4.09 7.50
CA LEU A 37 -0.81 4.66 7.80
C LEU A 37 -0.76 5.31 9.18
N VAL A 38 -0.81 6.63 9.20
CA VAL A 38 -0.62 7.44 10.41
C VAL A 38 -1.86 8.28 10.71
N LEU A 39 -1.87 8.92 11.88
CA LEU A 39 -2.91 9.88 12.22
C LEU A 39 -2.84 11.07 11.26
N ARG A 40 -4.00 11.68 11.01
CA ARG A 40 -4.08 12.80 10.05
C ARG A 40 -3.09 13.92 10.35
N GLY A 41 -2.90 14.25 11.62
CA GLY A 41 -1.96 15.29 12.05
C GLY A 41 -0.49 14.95 11.80
N ASP A 42 -0.17 13.67 11.59
CA ASP A 42 1.19 13.20 11.37
C ASP A 42 1.53 13.06 9.87
N VAL A 43 0.60 13.40 8.99
CA VAL A 43 0.85 13.40 7.55
C VAL A 43 1.60 14.69 7.19
N PRO A 44 2.85 14.61 6.69
CA PRO A 44 3.59 15.82 6.32
C PRO A 44 2.98 16.47 5.09
N ARG A 45 2.88 17.77 5.10
CA ARG A 45 2.33 18.52 3.97
C ARG A 45 3.21 18.43 2.73
N VAL A 46 4.51 18.58 2.93
CA VAL A 46 5.54 18.40 1.90
C VAL A 46 6.57 17.45 2.49
N PRO A 47 6.47 16.16 2.22
CA PRO A 47 7.37 15.19 2.84
C PRO A 47 8.78 15.30 2.30
N GLU A 48 9.76 15.12 3.18
CA GLU A 48 11.11 14.83 2.77
C GLU A 48 11.21 13.37 2.34
N PRO A 49 12.15 13.04 1.44
CA PRO A 49 12.35 11.64 1.06
C PRO A 49 12.60 10.77 2.28
N ALA A 50 11.86 9.68 2.40
CA ALA A 50 12.00 8.72 3.47
C ALA A 50 12.06 7.30 2.89
N SER A 51 12.65 6.39 3.64
CA SER A 51 12.79 5.01 3.23
C SER A 51 12.52 4.06 4.39
N CYS A 52 12.24 2.81 4.05
CA CYS A 52 12.02 1.72 4.99
C CYS A 52 12.82 0.52 4.55
N ASP A 53 13.51 -0.11 5.49
CA ASP A 53 14.24 -1.35 5.23
C ASP A 53 13.36 -2.54 5.60
N ILE A 54 13.08 -3.39 4.63
CA ILE A 54 12.34 -4.64 4.84
C ILE A 54 13.21 -5.78 4.33
N ALA A 55 13.64 -6.65 5.22
CA ALA A 55 14.45 -7.82 4.88
C ALA A 55 15.69 -7.46 4.03
N GLY A 56 16.33 -6.34 4.35
CA GLY A 56 17.52 -5.86 3.62
C GLY A 56 17.21 -5.06 2.37
N TRP A 57 15.95 -4.92 1.98
CA TRP A 57 15.53 -4.12 0.84
C TRP A 57 15.11 -2.74 1.30
N VAL A 58 15.70 -1.70 0.72
CA VAL A 58 15.36 -0.30 1.03
C VAL A 58 14.31 0.17 0.04
N LEU A 59 13.15 0.55 0.57
CA LEU A 59 11.98 0.95 -0.21
C LEU A 59 11.56 2.38 0.14
N PRO A 60 11.04 3.14 -0.84
CA PRO A 60 10.48 4.45 -0.52
C PRO A 60 9.29 4.33 0.43
N LEU A 61 9.20 5.27 1.36
CA LEU A 61 8.19 5.31 2.41
C LEU A 61 7.43 6.62 2.34
N TYR A 62 6.11 6.53 2.38
CA TYR A 62 5.21 7.68 2.49
C TYR A 62 4.26 7.48 3.65
N ARG A 63 3.89 8.58 4.32
CA ARG A 63 2.92 8.58 5.42
C ARG A 63 1.62 9.20 4.96
N LEU A 64 0.53 8.45 5.08
CA LEU A 64 -0.81 8.87 4.69
C LEU A 64 -1.81 8.54 5.78
N HIS A 65 -2.98 9.17 5.72
CA HIS A 65 -4.10 8.84 6.60
C HIS A 65 -5.12 8.00 5.84
N ALA A 66 -5.34 6.77 6.30
CA ALA A 66 -6.14 5.77 5.56
C ALA A 66 -7.59 6.20 5.32
N PHE A 67 -8.17 6.96 6.26
CA PHE A 67 -9.59 7.34 6.20
C PHE A 67 -9.85 8.65 5.46
N ASP A 68 -8.83 9.31 4.94
CA ASP A 68 -9.04 10.43 4.04
C ASP A 68 -9.60 9.93 2.71
N ALA A 69 -10.62 10.59 2.19
CA ALA A 69 -11.20 10.23 0.90
C ALA A 69 -10.16 10.32 -0.24
N SER A 70 -9.16 11.17 -0.09
CA SER A 70 -8.08 11.35 -1.06
C SER A 70 -6.98 10.27 -0.96
N CYS A 71 -6.99 9.42 0.07
CA CYS A 71 -5.90 8.46 0.29
C CYS A 71 -5.65 7.53 -0.91
N PRO A 72 -6.67 6.88 -1.51
CA PRO A 72 -6.43 6.03 -2.67
C PRO A 72 -5.80 6.77 -3.86
N ALA A 73 -6.24 8.00 -4.12
CA ALA A 73 -5.69 8.82 -5.21
C ALA A 73 -4.23 9.21 -4.92
N LYS A 74 -3.89 9.49 -3.67
CA LYS A 74 -2.52 9.81 -3.26
C LYS A 74 -1.60 8.60 -3.42
N VAL A 75 -2.04 7.41 -3.01
CA VAL A 75 -1.29 6.16 -3.21
C VAL A 75 -1.02 5.95 -4.69
N ARG A 76 -2.03 6.10 -5.52
CA ARG A 76 -1.89 5.96 -6.97
C ARG A 76 -0.89 6.96 -7.55
N SER A 77 -0.96 8.21 -7.12
CA SER A 77 -0.05 9.27 -7.58
C SER A 77 1.41 8.94 -7.27
N VAL A 78 1.67 8.43 -6.07
CA VAL A 78 3.02 8.02 -5.67
C VAL A 78 3.46 6.79 -6.47
N ALA A 79 2.61 5.79 -6.59
CA ALA A 79 2.92 4.55 -7.30
C ALA A 79 3.29 4.80 -8.77
N MET A 80 2.64 5.75 -9.42
CA MET A 80 2.92 6.10 -10.82
C MET A 80 4.29 6.77 -11.03
N ARG A 81 4.96 7.20 -9.97
CA ARG A 81 6.30 7.80 -10.02
C ARG A 81 7.42 6.80 -9.79
N LEU A 82 7.07 5.55 -9.48
CA LEU A 82 8.05 4.52 -9.20
C LEU A 82 8.49 3.86 -10.52
N ASP A 83 9.62 4.27 -11.01
CA ASP A 83 10.22 3.60 -12.18
C ASP A 83 11.71 3.48 -12.06
#